data_5ab6b3216995c309018c138717d8f792
#
_entry.id   5ab6b3216995c309018c138717d8f792
#
_cell.length_a   1.000
_cell.length_b   1.000
_cell.length_c   1.000
_cell.angle_alpha   90.00
_cell.angle_beta   90.00
_cell.angle_gamma   90.00
#
_symmetry.space_group_name_H-M   'P 1'
#
loop_
_entity.id
_entity.type
_entity.pdbx_description
1 polymer ?
#
loop_
_entity_poly.entity_id
_entity_poly.type
_entity_poly.pdbx_seq_one_letter_code
_entity_poly.pdbx_strand_id
1 'polypeptide(L)'
;MTLESSHNSNKDSTNSPWGVVLLAHGSQRGKHTAEGLQDMVQRLQVELGGSSDDVQVACLEFIKPDLTESVSALVKRGRSRITVMPFLLGKGTHLTDDLEEEIGKALKQCPGTDIRPSASLGSDPAMADIVVDRVLAQTRALNGAVVASPRGVMLVKAGTRSEREDHQWFREFGEMVEKKLGDAFAVAVAQSHFGTPTMEEAAQQLADRSVTSMICVPYIFFPGVILTRNIEGGIEEIKHSFPDITLSVADTLGIDDRLVSLTARRIQDVWSTSESSLSALPE
;
A
#
# COMPACT_ATOMS: atom_id res chain seq x y z
N MET A 1 -42.44 15.46 -41.09
CA MET A 1 -41.21 16.20 -40.91
C MET A 1 -41.03 16.35 -39.42
N THR A 2 -40.38 15.42 -38.81
CA THR A 2 -40.19 15.30 -37.35
C THR A 2 -38.71 15.43 -37.08
N LEU A 3 -38.35 16.45 -36.31
CA LEU A 3 -37.01 16.72 -35.88
C LEU A 3 -36.71 15.86 -34.65
N GLU A 4 -35.76 14.96 -34.78
CA GLU A 4 -35.20 14.21 -33.67
C GLU A 4 -34.32 15.13 -32.81
N SER A 5 -34.69 15.26 -31.56
CA SER A 5 -33.89 15.87 -30.52
C SER A 5 -32.89 14.84 -30.01
N SER A 6 -31.64 15.00 -30.40
CA SER A 6 -30.49 14.30 -29.81
C SER A 6 -30.34 14.68 -28.33
N HIS A 7 -30.64 13.73 -27.48
CA HIS A 7 -30.30 13.81 -26.05
C HIS A 7 -28.77 13.73 -25.89
N ASN A 8 -28.19 14.89 -25.75
CA ASN A 8 -26.79 15.03 -25.34
C ASN A 8 -26.75 14.88 -23.82
N SER A 9 -26.56 13.67 -23.34
CA SER A 9 -26.28 13.40 -21.92
C SER A 9 -24.84 13.76 -21.61
N ASN A 10 -24.58 15.05 -21.57
CA ASN A 10 -23.36 15.58 -20.94
C ASN A 10 -23.56 15.40 -19.42
N LYS A 11 -23.11 14.29 -18.87
CA LYS A 11 -23.01 14.12 -17.42
C LYS A 11 -22.02 15.15 -16.93
N ASP A 12 -22.53 16.17 -16.27
CA ASP A 12 -21.74 17.11 -15.45
C ASP A 12 -20.98 16.32 -14.38
N SER A 13 -19.76 15.89 -14.72
CA SER A 13 -18.83 15.21 -13.81
C SER A 13 -18.23 16.18 -12.75
N THR A 14 -18.67 17.44 -12.75
CA THR A 14 -18.06 18.51 -11.95
C THR A 14 -18.69 18.70 -10.57
N ASN A 15 -19.68 17.93 -10.16
CA ASN A 15 -20.41 18.16 -8.91
C ASN A 15 -20.50 16.94 -7.97
N SER A 16 -19.49 16.09 -7.97
CA SER A 16 -19.40 15.05 -6.92
C SER A 16 -19.16 15.72 -5.57
N PRO A 17 -19.95 15.44 -4.53
CA PRO A 17 -19.70 15.98 -3.18
C PRO A 17 -18.47 15.33 -2.50
N TRP A 18 -17.86 14.33 -3.14
CA TRP A 18 -16.78 13.54 -2.59
C TRP A 18 -15.40 14.17 -2.84
N GLY A 19 -14.59 14.18 -1.77
CA GLY A 19 -13.15 14.40 -1.82
C GLY A 19 -12.41 13.19 -1.28
N VAL A 20 -11.15 13.07 -1.62
CA VAL A 20 -10.27 11.97 -1.17
C VAL A 20 -9.03 12.54 -0.52
N VAL A 21 -8.67 12.04 0.66
CA VAL A 21 -7.36 12.25 1.25
C VAL A 21 -6.59 10.94 1.24
N LEU A 22 -5.53 10.89 0.46
CA LEU A 22 -4.56 9.80 0.46
C LEU A 22 -3.62 10.01 1.66
N LEU A 23 -3.81 9.24 2.73
CA LEU A 23 -3.08 9.39 3.97
C LEU A 23 -1.85 8.47 4.00
N ALA A 24 -0.68 9.05 3.84
CA ALA A 24 0.61 8.34 3.92
C ALA A 24 1.24 8.50 5.31
N HIS A 25 2.21 7.63 5.63
CA HIS A 25 2.95 7.76 6.90
C HIS A 25 3.75 9.07 6.96
N GLY A 26 4.36 9.45 5.84
CA GLY A 26 5.31 10.56 5.77
C GLY A 26 6.77 10.08 5.87
N SER A 27 7.69 10.84 5.29
CA SER A 27 9.14 10.56 5.36
C SER A 27 9.94 11.83 5.20
N GLN A 28 10.76 12.18 6.20
CA GLN A 28 11.60 13.38 6.16
C GLN A 28 12.67 13.39 5.04
N ARG A 29 13.02 12.25 4.46
CA ARG A 29 14.13 12.10 3.51
C ARG A 29 13.72 11.48 2.17
N GLY A 30 12.44 11.43 1.86
CA GLY A 30 11.93 10.65 0.75
C GLY A 30 11.59 11.46 -0.50
N LYS A 31 12.59 11.87 -1.33
CA LYS A 31 12.30 12.42 -2.65
C LYS A 31 11.44 11.44 -3.47
N HIS A 32 11.80 10.17 -3.51
CA HIS A 32 11.05 9.12 -4.22
C HIS A 32 9.65 8.90 -3.64
N THR A 33 9.46 9.12 -2.32
CA THR A 33 8.15 9.04 -1.69
C THR A 33 7.23 10.16 -2.20
N ALA A 34 7.72 11.39 -2.30
CA ALA A 34 6.93 12.51 -2.79
C ALA A 34 6.56 12.35 -4.28
N GLU A 35 7.53 11.96 -5.11
CA GLU A 35 7.30 11.68 -6.54
C GLU A 35 6.30 10.53 -6.73
N GLY A 36 6.45 9.44 -5.99
CA GLY A 36 5.56 8.30 -6.07
C GLY A 36 4.14 8.60 -5.57
N LEU A 37 3.98 9.37 -4.49
CA LEU A 37 2.66 9.82 -4.05
C LEU A 37 1.99 10.75 -5.06
N GLN A 38 2.76 11.59 -5.74
CA GLN A 38 2.24 12.44 -6.80
C GLN A 38 1.78 11.62 -8.02
N ASP A 39 2.55 10.60 -8.44
CA ASP A 39 2.15 9.67 -9.49
C ASP A 39 0.86 8.93 -9.10
N MET A 40 0.80 8.43 -7.85
CA MET A 40 -0.40 7.76 -7.33
C MET A 40 -1.62 8.67 -7.38
N VAL A 41 -1.50 9.93 -6.97
CA VAL A 41 -2.61 10.90 -7.02
C VAL A 41 -3.08 11.12 -8.45
N GLN A 42 -2.17 11.33 -9.40
CA GLN A 42 -2.53 11.56 -10.81
C GLN A 42 -3.28 10.38 -11.41
N ARG A 43 -2.79 9.16 -11.19
CA ARG A 43 -3.46 7.95 -11.70
C ARG A 43 -4.80 7.70 -11.02
N LEU A 44 -4.86 7.91 -9.70
CA LEU A 44 -6.09 7.74 -8.94
C LEU A 44 -7.19 8.73 -9.38
N GLN A 45 -6.82 9.96 -9.69
CA GLN A 45 -7.74 10.97 -10.25
C GLN A 45 -8.37 10.49 -11.57
N VAL A 46 -7.55 9.93 -12.46
CA VAL A 46 -8.03 9.37 -13.73
C VAL A 46 -8.96 8.18 -13.47
N GLU A 47 -8.58 7.26 -12.60
CA GLU A 47 -9.35 6.04 -12.28
C GLU A 47 -10.70 6.36 -11.62
N LEU A 48 -10.75 7.39 -10.79
CA LEU A 48 -11.99 7.84 -10.13
C LEU A 48 -12.86 8.73 -11.03
N GLY A 49 -12.38 9.17 -12.21
CA GLY A 49 -13.10 10.05 -13.12
C GLY A 49 -13.37 11.45 -12.53
N GLY A 50 -12.61 11.85 -11.51
CA GLY A 50 -12.76 13.11 -10.80
C GLY A 50 -11.87 14.23 -11.32
N SER A 51 -12.03 15.42 -10.70
CA SER A 51 -11.14 16.57 -10.92
C SER A 51 -9.80 16.35 -10.23
N SER A 52 -8.75 16.94 -10.78
CA SER A 52 -7.40 16.93 -10.19
C SER A 52 -7.35 17.45 -8.74
N ASP A 53 -8.31 18.29 -8.38
CA ASP A 53 -8.38 18.94 -7.06
C ASP A 53 -9.13 18.13 -6.01
N ASP A 54 -9.74 17.00 -6.39
CA ASP A 54 -10.55 16.17 -5.50
C ASP A 54 -9.75 15.16 -4.69
N VAL A 55 -8.49 14.92 -5.07
CA VAL A 55 -7.58 14.03 -4.35
C VAL A 55 -6.43 14.84 -3.75
N GLN A 56 -6.30 14.81 -2.44
CA GLN A 56 -5.23 15.45 -1.67
C GLN A 56 -4.36 14.41 -0.99
N VAL A 57 -3.09 14.73 -0.76
CA VAL A 57 -2.20 13.92 0.08
C VAL A 57 -2.17 14.52 1.48
N ALA A 58 -2.16 13.66 2.51
CA ALA A 58 -1.82 14.02 3.87
C ALA A 58 -0.76 13.05 4.42
N CYS A 59 0.02 13.51 5.39
CA CYS A 59 0.98 12.69 6.10
C CYS A 59 0.63 12.62 7.59
N LEU A 60 0.77 11.43 8.18
CA LEU A 60 0.60 11.23 9.62
C LEU A 60 1.72 11.89 10.41
N GLU A 61 2.93 11.81 9.90
CA GLU A 61 4.13 12.30 10.60
C GLU A 61 5.05 13.10 9.68
N PHE A 62 5.89 13.94 10.27
CA PHE A 62 7.08 14.59 9.72
C PHE A 62 6.86 15.64 8.63
N ILE A 63 5.80 15.58 7.84
CA ILE A 63 5.62 16.42 6.63
C ILE A 63 4.19 16.95 6.57
N LYS A 64 4.06 18.19 6.15
CA LYS A 64 2.78 18.82 5.83
C LYS A 64 2.41 18.61 4.35
N PRO A 65 1.10 18.62 4.01
CA PRO A 65 -0.03 18.85 4.91
C PRO A 65 -0.36 17.63 5.77
N ASP A 66 -0.90 17.89 6.98
CA ASP A 66 -1.54 16.87 7.79
C ASP A 66 -2.99 16.59 7.32
N LEU A 67 -3.67 15.64 7.99
CA LEU A 67 -5.04 15.28 7.63
C LEU A 67 -5.99 16.47 7.74
N THR A 68 -5.89 17.24 8.81
CA THR A 68 -6.77 18.39 9.05
C THR A 68 -6.62 19.49 7.99
N GLU A 69 -5.38 19.76 7.58
CA GLU A 69 -5.09 20.75 6.52
C GLU A 69 -5.63 20.30 5.17
N SER A 70 -5.47 19.02 4.82
CA SER A 70 -5.95 18.45 3.56
C SER A 70 -7.48 18.38 3.51
N VAL A 71 -8.14 18.00 4.60
CA VAL A 71 -9.61 18.06 4.73
C VAL A 71 -10.09 19.50 4.58
N SER A 72 -9.47 20.46 5.27
CA SER A 72 -9.84 21.88 5.16
C SER A 72 -9.72 22.42 3.75
N ALA A 73 -8.70 21.99 3.00
CA ALA A 73 -8.54 22.37 1.60
C ALA A 73 -9.66 21.82 0.71
N LEU A 74 -10.11 20.58 0.92
CA LEU A 74 -11.24 19.99 0.21
C LEU A 74 -12.56 20.67 0.56
N VAL A 75 -12.80 20.97 1.83
CA VAL A 75 -14.02 21.67 2.29
C VAL A 75 -14.12 23.07 1.66
N LYS A 76 -13.01 23.81 1.57
CA LYS A 76 -12.96 25.12 0.88
C LYS A 76 -13.32 25.03 -0.59
N ARG A 77 -13.17 23.86 -1.21
CA ARG A 77 -13.57 23.57 -2.60
C ARG A 77 -15.00 23.02 -2.71
N GLY A 78 -15.76 23.03 -1.60
CA GLY A 78 -17.15 22.60 -1.58
C GLY A 78 -17.35 21.10 -1.40
N ARG A 79 -16.30 20.35 -1.03
CA ARG A 79 -16.43 18.91 -0.75
C ARG A 79 -16.94 18.72 0.66
N SER A 80 -18.12 18.12 0.81
CA SER A 80 -18.77 17.86 2.12
C SER A 80 -18.64 16.43 2.60
N ARG A 81 -18.25 15.52 1.70
CA ARG A 81 -17.99 14.11 1.98
C ARG A 81 -16.55 13.78 1.62
N ILE A 82 -15.79 13.25 2.56
CA ILE A 82 -14.36 13.02 2.38
C ILE A 82 -14.03 11.58 2.77
N THR A 83 -13.43 10.85 1.83
CA THR A 83 -12.86 9.53 2.12
C THR A 83 -11.39 9.68 2.48
N VAL A 84 -11.00 9.21 3.65
CA VAL A 84 -9.59 9.08 4.04
C VAL A 84 -9.13 7.68 3.66
N MET A 85 -8.25 7.59 2.68
CA MET A 85 -7.65 6.34 2.21
C MET A 85 -6.29 6.14 2.87
N PRO A 86 -6.13 5.20 3.82
CA PRO A 86 -4.83 4.88 4.39
C PRO A 86 -3.92 4.22 3.34
N PHE A 87 -2.97 4.98 2.80
CA PHE A 87 -1.98 4.48 1.85
C PHE A 87 -0.80 3.87 2.61
N LEU A 88 -1.09 2.74 3.26
CA LEU A 88 -0.21 2.04 4.18
C LEU A 88 -0.31 0.53 3.94
N LEU A 89 0.81 -0.17 4.04
CA LEU A 89 0.91 -1.61 3.76
C LEU A 89 0.55 -2.48 4.96
N GLY A 90 0.64 -1.95 6.18
CA GLY A 90 0.34 -2.68 7.41
C GLY A 90 -1.12 -2.56 7.83
N LYS A 91 -1.57 -3.50 8.66
CA LYS A 91 -2.85 -3.46 9.40
C LYS A 91 -2.58 -3.20 10.89
N GLY A 92 -1.62 -2.33 11.22
CA GLY A 92 -1.27 -2.07 12.62
C GLY A 92 -2.45 -1.49 13.41
N THR A 93 -2.67 -1.97 14.64
CA THR A 93 -3.71 -1.46 15.55
C THR A 93 -3.51 0.03 15.84
N HIS A 94 -2.25 0.49 15.90
CA HIS A 94 -1.95 1.92 16.04
C HIS A 94 -2.49 2.76 14.88
N LEU A 95 -2.47 2.21 13.68
CA LEU A 95 -3.00 2.92 12.51
C LEU A 95 -4.49 3.24 12.67
N THR A 96 -5.26 2.34 13.26
CA THR A 96 -6.69 2.56 13.48
C THR A 96 -6.90 3.63 14.54
N ASP A 97 -6.20 3.54 15.68
CA ASP A 97 -6.31 4.49 16.79
C ASP A 97 -5.84 5.89 16.35
N ASP A 98 -4.66 5.98 15.70
CA ASP A 98 -4.10 7.24 15.20
C ASP A 98 -5.02 7.87 14.13
N LEU A 99 -5.58 7.04 13.23
CA LEU A 99 -6.50 7.50 12.19
C LEU A 99 -7.80 8.06 12.77
N GLU A 100 -8.38 7.40 13.76
CA GLU A 100 -9.58 7.87 14.44
C GLU A 100 -9.32 9.20 15.17
N GLU A 101 -8.16 9.34 15.83
CA GLU A 101 -7.76 10.58 16.48
C GLU A 101 -7.60 11.72 15.47
N GLU A 102 -6.90 11.50 14.36
CA GLU A 102 -6.70 12.49 13.31
C GLU A 102 -8.02 12.90 12.63
N ILE A 103 -8.91 11.94 12.35
CA ILE A 103 -10.26 12.24 11.86
C ILE A 103 -11.04 13.07 12.88
N GLY A 104 -10.94 12.75 14.16
CA GLY A 104 -11.56 13.52 15.23
C GLY A 104 -11.07 14.97 15.30
N LYS A 105 -9.78 15.22 15.04
CA LYS A 105 -9.20 16.59 14.94
C LYS A 105 -9.77 17.33 13.72
N ALA A 106 -9.82 16.65 12.57
CA ALA A 106 -10.33 17.24 11.34
C ALA A 106 -11.83 17.61 11.45
N LEU A 107 -12.65 16.74 12.07
CA LEU A 107 -14.08 17.01 12.30
C LEU A 107 -14.32 18.22 13.22
N LYS A 108 -13.47 18.42 14.24
CA LYS A 108 -13.55 19.61 15.12
C LYS A 108 -13.28 20.90 14.34
N GLN A 109 -12.37 20.86 13.38
CA GLN A 109 -11.99 22.03 12.56
C GLN A 109 -12.95 22.27 11.38
N CYS A 110 -13.54 21.22 10.84
CA CYS A 110 -14.48 21.25 9.71
C CYS A 110 -15.83 20.64 10.11
N PRO A 111 -16.62 21.30 10.98
CA PRO A 111 -17.89 20.77 11.45
C PRO A 111 -18.88 20.63 10.26
N GLY A 112 -19.68 19.57 10.29
CA GLY A 112 -20.67 19.28 9.25
C GLY A 112 -20.11 18.54 8.03
N THR A 113 -18.83 18.16 8.04
CA THR A 113 -18.22 17.31 7.02
C THR A 113 -18.41 15.85 7.38
N ASP A 114 -18.78 15.00 6.40
CA ASP A 114 -18.82 13.54 6.54
C ASP A 114 -17.45 12.98 6.16
N ILE A 115 -16.66 12.56 7.15
CA ILE A 115 -15.32 11.99 6.94
C ILE A 115 -15.36 10.50 7.26
N ARG A 116 -15.01 9.66 6.29
CA ARG A 116 -15.02 8.21 6.44
C ARG A 116 -13.69 7.59 6.01
N PRO A 117 -13.08 6.73 6.84
CA PRO A 117 -11.92 5.96 6.41
C PRO A 117 -12.34 4.83 5.48
N SER A 118 -11.53 4.55 4.47
CA SER A 118 -11.64 3.32 3.70
C SER A 118 -10.85 2.18 4.36
N ALA A 119 -11.07 0.94 3.90
CA ALA A 119 -10.21 -0.17 4.28
C ALA A 119 -8.78 0.07 3.77
N SER A 120 -7.77 -0.36 4.53
CA SER A 120 -6.36 -0.33 4.14
C SER A 120 -6.08 -1.27 2.96
N LEU A 121 -4.92 -1.14 2.34
CA LEU A 121 -4.45 -2.03 1.26
C LEU A 121 -4.22 -3.46 1.78
N GLY A 122 -3.60 -3.57 2.94
CA GLY A 122 -3.45 -4.82 3.67
C GLY A 122 -2.84 -5.96 2.86
N SER A 123 -3.44 -7.15 3.01
CA SER A 123 -3.07 -8.40 2.34
C SER A 123 -4.03 -8.74 1.18
N ASP A 124 -4.42 -7.74 0.37
CA ASP A 124 -5.27 -7.98 -0.80
C ASP A 124 -4.55 -8.87 -1.82
N PRO A 125 -5.24 -9.81 -2.49
CA PRO A 125 -4.64 -10.64 -3.53
C PRO A 125 -3.92 -9.87 -4.64
N ALA A 126 -4.37 -8.65 -4.98
CA ALA A 126 -3.70 -7.80 -5.96
C ALA A 126 -2.28 -7.39 -5.50
N MET A 127 -2.08 -7.19 -4.19
CA MET A 127 -0.75 -6.93 -3.64
C MET A 127 0.17 -8.15 -3.76
N ALA A 128 -0.37 -9.37 -3.60
CA ALA A 128 0.39 -10.60 -3.81
C ALA A 128 0.79 -10.77 -5.29
N ASP A 129 -0.07 -10.39 -6.23
CA ASP A 129 0.26 -10.42 -7.66
C ASP A 129 1.40 -9.46 -8.01
N ILE A 130 1.45 -8.27 -7.38
CA ILE A 130 2.58 -7.34 -7.53
C ILE A 130 3.88 -7.98 -7.03
N VAL A 131 3.85 -8.60 -5.84
CA VAL A 131 5.01 -9.29 -5.26
C VAL A 131 5.50 -10.42 -6.17
N VAL A 132 4.57 -11.25 -6.66
CA VAL A 132 4.89 -12.34 -7.61
C VAL A 132 5.62 -11.80 -8.85
N ASP A 133 5.15 -10.69 -9.43
CA ASP A 133 5.80 -10.09 -10.59
C ASP A 133 7.21 -9.57 -10.25
N ARG A 134 7.45 -9.01 -9.06
CA ARG A 134 8.79 -8.61 -8.60
C ARG A 134 9.73 -9.82 -8.50
N VAL A 135 9.25 -10.94 -7.92
CA VAL A 135 10.00 -12.20 -7.85
C VAL A 135 10.35 -12.72 -9.25
N LEU A 136 9.36 -12.79 -10.13
CA LEU A 136 9.55 -13.31 -11.49
C LEU A 136 10.45 -12.40 -12.35
N ALA A 137 10.34 -11.08 -12.18
CA ALA A 137 11.23 -10.12 -12.84
C ALA A 137 12.69 -10.31 -12.40
N GLN A 138 12.93 -10.41 -11.09
CA GLN A 138 14.25 -10.66 -10.53
C GLN A 138 14.80 -12.02 -10.97
N THR A 139 13.96 -13.05 -11.01
CA THR A 139 14.34 -14.38 -11.50
C THR A 139 14.81 -14.33 -12.96
N ARG A 140 14.15 -13.56 -13.81
CA ARG A 140 14.56 -13.37 -15.21
C ARG A 140 15.86 -12.58 -15.33
N ALA A 141 16.04 -11.53 -14.52
CA ALA A 141 17.26 -10.71 -14.51
C ALA A 141 18.52 -11.50 -14.15
N LEU A 142 18.37 -12.55 -13.31
CA LEU A 142 19.47 -13.47 -12.97
C LEU A 142 19.82 -14.48 -14.09
N ASN A 143 19.36 -14.23 -15.33
CA ASN A 143 19.67 -14.99 -16.54
C ASN A 143 19.35 -16.49 -16.49
N GLY A 144 18.31 -16.87 -15.76
CA GLY A 144 17.85 -18.25 -15.74
C GLY A 144 18.95 -19.26 -15.32
N ALA A 145 19.97 -18.81 -14.57
CA ALA A 145 20.91 -19.74 -13.98
C ALA A 145 20.09 -20.89 -13.41
N VAL A 146 20.38 -22.12 -13.86
CA VAL A 146 19.71 -23.33 -13.37
C VAL A 146 20.05 -23.44 -11.89
N VAL A 147 19.26 -22.76 -11.08
CA VAL A 147 19.37 -22.84 -9.62
C VAL A 147 18.52 -24.03 -9.19
N ALA A 148 19.05 -24.82 -8.29
CA ALA A 148 18.31 -25.92 -7.72
C ALA A 148 16.95 -25.40 -7.18
N SER A 149 15.88 -26.10 -7.44
CA SER A 149 14.55 -25.83 -6.88
C SER A 149 14.44 -26.48 -5.50
N PRO A 150 13.78 -25.84 -4.53
CA PRO A 150 13.08 -24.56 -4.60
C PRO A 150 14.00 -23.35 -4.46
N ARG A 151 13.58 -22.19 -5.00
CA ARG A 151 14.19 -20.88 -4.73
C ARG A 151 13.55 -20.24 -3.51
N GLY A 152 14.35 -19.59 -2.69
CA GLY A 152 13.83 -18.84 -1.55
C GLY A 152 13.32 -17.45 -1.96
N VAL A 153 12.22 -17.04 -1.37
CA VAL A 153 11.72 -15.68 -1.41
C VAL A 153 11.62 -15.19 0.04
N MET A 154 12.41 -14.20 0.37
CA MET A 154 12.33 -13.51 1.65
C MET A 154 11.54 -12.23 1.47
N LEU A 155 10.29 -12.21 1.93
CA LEU A 155 9.43 -11.04 1.87
C LEU A 155 9.65 -10.18 3.11
N VAL A 156 10.17 -8.95 2.93
CA VAL A 156 10.62 -8.10 4.03
C VAL A 156 9.81 -6.82 4.13
N LYS A 157 9.09 -6.63 5.25
CA LYS A 157 8.43 -5.36 5.56
C LYS A 157 9.23 -4.49 6.52
N ALA A 158 8.87 -3.22 6.64
CA ALA A 158 9.33 -2.38 7.74
C ALA A 158 8.92 -3.00 9.08
N GLY A 159 9.82 -3.04 10.03
CA GLY A 159 9.53 -3.48 11.39
C GLY A 159 8.84 -2.39 12.21
N THR A 160 8.21 -2.79 13.30
CA THR A 160 7.59 -1.90 14.27
C THR A 160 8.07 -2.23 15.68
N ARG A 161 8.13 -1.23 16.54
CA ARG A 161 8.39 -1.41 17.98
C ARG A 161 7.12 -1.75 18.78
N SER A 162 5.96 -1.74 18.13
CA SER A 162 4.72 -2.03 18.82
C SER A 162 4.60 -3.51 19.13
N GLU A 163 4.53 -3.85 20.39
CA GLU A 163 4.24 -5.19 20.88
C GLU A 163 2.79 -5.63 20.58
N ARG A 164 1.93 -4.68 20.19
CA ARG A 164 0.52 -4.92 19.87
C ARG A 164 0.29 -5.31 18.41
N GLU A 165 1.31 -5.19 17.55
CA GLU A 165 1.13 -5.57 16.15
C GLU A 165 1.10 -7.09 16.01
N ASP A 166 -0.04 -7.61 15.60
CA ASP A 166 -0.15 -8.99 15.16
C ASP A 166 0.44 -9.13 13.76
N HIS A 167 1.58 -9.80 13.67
CA HIS A 167 2.25 -10.09 12.40
C HIS A 167 1.66 -11.29 11.66
N GLN A 168 0.59 -11.90 12.16
CA GLN A 168 -0.04 -13.06 11.55
C GLN A 168 -0.52 -12.73 10.11
N TRP A 169 -1.09 -11.54 9.90
CA TRP A 169 -1.52 -11.13 8.57
C TRP A 169 -0.40 -11.17 7.52
N PHE A 170 0.84 -10.88 7.93
CA PHE A 170 1.98 -10.88 7.00
C PHE A 170 2.50 -12.30 6.73
N ARG A 171 2.38 -13.22 7.70
CA ARG A 171 2.62 -14.64 7.47
C ARG A 171 1.60 -15.23 6.50
N GLU A 172 0.30 -14.98 6.74
CA GLU A 172 -0.78 -15.39 5.83
C GLU A 172 -0.61 -14.80 4.42
N PHE A 173 -0.13 -13.57 4.32
CA PHE A 173 0.21 -12.95 3.05
C PHE A 173 1.39 -13.66 2.37
N GLY A 174 2.42 -14.03 3.11
CA GLY A 174 3.54 -14.83 2.60
C GLY A 174 3.08 -16.19 2.05
N GLU A 175 2.18 -16.89 2.75
CA GLU A 175 1.58 -18.15 2.29
C GLU A 175 0.77 -17.93 0.98
N MET A 176 0.04 -16.84 0.87
CA MET A 176 -0.65 -16.48 -0.37
C MET A 176 0.32 -16.28 -1.53
N VAL A 177 1.43 -15.59 -1.31
CA VAL A 177 2.48 -15.38 -2.30
C VAL A 177 3.11 -16.71 -2.70
N GLU A 178 3.45 -17.57 -1.73
CA GLU A 178 4.01 -18.92 -1.98
C GLU A 178 3.08 -19.76 -2.86
N LYS A 179 1.80 -19.79 -2.51
CA LYS A 179 0.79 -20.50 -3.29
C LYS A 179 0.69 -20.00 -4.74
N LYS A 180 0.82 -18.68 -4.97
CA LYS A 180 0.79 -18.10 -6.32
C LYS A 180 2.06 -18.41 -7.11
N LEU A 181 3.22 -18.49 -6.46
CA LEU A 181 4.50 -18.81 -7.07
C LEU A 181 4.64 -20.31 -7.39
N GLY A 182 3.94 -21.19 -6.65
CA GLY A 182 3.97 -22.64 -6.79
C GLY A 182 5.23 -23.29 -6.22
N ASP A 183 5.35 -24.61 -6.39
CA ASP A 183 6.32 -25.47 -5.73
C ASP A 183 7.80 -25.15 -6.05
N ALA A 184 8.04 -24.35 -7.08
CA ALA A 184 9.39 -23.92 -7.44
C ALA A 184 9.98 -22.87 -6.48
N PHE A 185 9.16 -22.35 -5.56
CA PHE A 185 9.55 -21.33 -4.62
C PHE A 185 9.15 -21.69 -3.20
N ALA A 186 9.97 -21.26 -2.23
CA ALA A 186 9.69 -21.29 -0.81
C ALA A 186 9.66 -19.85 -0.30
N VAL A 187 8.64 -19.45 0.44
CA VAL A 187 8.49 -18.08 0.96
C VAL A 187 8.68 -18.07 2.48
N ALA A 188 9.46 -17.11 2.96
CA ALA A 188 9.52 -16.73 4.37
C ALA A 188 9.30 -15.22 4.49
N VAL A 189 8.69 -14.79 5.58
CA VAL A 189 8.46 -13.37 5.86
C VAL A 189 9.43 -12.88 6.92
N ALA A 190 9.82 -11.60 6.83
CA ALA A 190 10.71 -10.99 7.80
C ALA A 190 10.38 -9.53 8.05
N GLN A 191 10.93 -9.00 9.15
CA GLN A 191 10.94 -7.59 9.46
C GLN A 191 12.36 -7.06 9.28
N SER A 192 12.49 -5.90 8.64
CA SER A 192 13.79 -5.30 8.33
C SER A 192 14.54 -4.81 9.58
N HIS A 193 13.80 -4.50 10.64
CA HIS A 193 14.30 -4.06 11.96
C HIS A 193 13.13 -4.10 12.94
N PHE A 194 13.40 -4.26 14.22
CA PHE A 194 12.39 -4.44 15.27
C PHE A 194 11.36 -5.54 14.97
N GLY A 195 11.09 -6.35 15.94
CA GLY A 195 10.11 -7.46 15.82
C GLY A 195 10.66 -8.72 15.15
N THR A 196 9.82 -9.74 15.06
CA THR A 196 10.12 -11.08 14.55
C THR A 196 9.09 -11.52 13.50
N PRO A 197 9.44 -12.43 12.58
CA PRO A 197 10.77 -12.97 12.34
C PRO A 197 11.75 -11.90 11.86
N THR A 198 13.00 -12.01 12.29
CA THR A 198 14.11 -11.22 11.73
C THR A 198 14.47 -11.70 10.33
N MET A 199 15.26 -10.94 9.60
CA MET A 199 15.75 -11.36 8.29
C MET A 199 16.65 -12.61 8.39
N GLU A 200 17.44 -12.74 9.45
CA GLU A 200 18.28 -13.90 9.69
C GLU A 200 17.44 -15.17 10.02
N GLU A 201 16.41 -15.03 10.86
CA GLU A 201 15.47 -16.13 11.15
C GLU A 201 14.73 -16.59 9.86
N ALA A 202 14.33 -15.66 9.01
CA ALA A 202 13.70 -16.01 7.73
C ALA A 202 14.69 -16.69 6.76
N ALA A 203 15.95 -16.24 6.74
CA ALA A 203 17.01 -16.90 5.96
C ALA A 203 17.25 -18.33 6.44
N GLN A 204 17.29 -18.57 7.76
CA GLN A 204 17.41 -19.91 8.35
C GLN A 204 16.21 -20.78 7.97
N GLN A 205 14.97 -20.29 8.06
CA GLN A 205 13.78 -21.02 7.64
C GLN A 205 13.85 -21.47 6.17
N LEU A 206 14.38 -20.62 5.29
CA LEU A 206 14.57 -20.96 3.88
C LEU A 206 15.70 -21.96 3.67
N ALA A 207 16.81 -21.80 4.40
CA ALA A 207 17.94 -22.75 4.37
C ALA A 207 17.51 -24.16 4.82
N ASP A 208 16.70 -24.27 5.86
CA ASP A 208 16.13 -25.52 6.36
C ASP A 208 15.25 -26.22 5.31
N ARG A 209 14.72 -25.48 4.34
CA ARG A 209 13.99 -25.98 3.16
C ARG A 209 14.91 -26.30 1.97
N SER A 210 16.22 -26.40 2.20
CA SER A 210 17.25 -26.71 1.19
C SER A 210 17.34 -25.69 0.05
N VAL A 211 17.03 -24.44 0.33
CA VAL A 211 17.16 -23.33 -0.62
C VAL A 211 18.62 -22.93 -0.75
N THR A 212 19.11 -22.80 -1.99
CA THR A 212 20.49 -22.39 -2.31
C THR A 212 20.55 -20.99 -2.96
N SER A 213 19.41 -20.41 -3.30
CA SER A 213 19.31 -19.04 -3.80
C SER A 213 18.09 -18.35 -3.24
N MET A 214 18.24 -17.10 -2.81
CA MET A 214 17.17 -16.31 -2.21
C MET A 214 16.99 -14.99 -2.95
N ILE A 215 15.73 -14.57 -3.12
CA ILE A 215 15.33 -13.26 -3.60
C ILE A 215 14.70 -12.54 -2.42
N CYS A 216 15.33 -11.46 -1.95
CA CYS A 216 14.72 -10.55 -0.99
C CYS A 216 13.77 -9.62 -1.73
N VAL A 217 12.51 -9.59 -1.33
CA VAL A 217 11.49 -8.68 -1.87
C VAL A 217 11.13 -7.64 -0.81
N PRO A 218 11.55 -6.39 -0.99
CA PRO A 218 11.16 -5.30 -0.10
C PRO A 218 9.66 -5.01 -0.20
N TYR A 219 8.88 -5.35 0.83
CA TYR A 219 7.47 -5.03 0.89
C TYR A 219 7.28 -3.60 1.40
N ILE A 220 7.71 -2.67 0.59
CA ILE A 220 7.63 -1.21 0.77
C ILE A 220 7.30 -0.55 -0.57
N PHE A 221 6.63 0.59 -0.56
CA PHE A 221 6.27 1.28 -1.81
C PHE A 221 7.47 1.86 -2.53
N PHE A 222 8.32 2.60 -1.84
CA PHE A 222 9.39 3.39 -2.45
C PHE A 222 10.74 3.11 -1.81
N PRO A 223 11.82 3.20 -2.57
CA PRO A 223 13.16 3.12 -2.02
C PRO A 223 13.42 4.29 -1.04
N GLY A 224 14.01 3.98 0.09
CA GLY A 224 14.32 4.93 1.16
C GLY A 224 15.21 4.30 2.22
N VAL A 225 15.27 4.92 3.40
CA VAL A 225 16.14 4.47 4.51
C VAL A 225 15.88 3.00 4.92
N ILE A 226 14.63 2.55 4.84
CA ILE A 226 14.30 1.13 5.12
C ILE A 226 15.04 0.21 4.17
N LEU A 227 15.04 0.50 2.88
CA LEU A 227 15.76 -0.30 1.89
C LEU A 227 17.28 -0.19 2.11
N THR A 228 17.82 1.03 2.05
CA THR A 228 19.28 1.24 1.95
C THR A 228 20.04 0.98 3.25
N ARG A 229 19.40 1.11 4.40
CA ARG A 229 20.04 0.89 5.69
C ARG A 229 19.67 -0.46 6.32
N ASN A 230 18.37 -0.77 6.35
CA ASN A 230 17.91 -1.91 7.12
C ASN A 230 17.92 -3.19 6.26
N ILE A 231 17.32 -3.15 5.07
CA ILE A 231 17.22 -4.36 4.22
C ILE A 231 18.58 -4.69 3.62
N GLU A 232 19.26 -3.73 2.98
CA GLU A 232 20.59 -3.98 2.39
C GLU A 232 21.63 -4.34 3.46
N GLY A 233 21.57 -3.69 4.63
CA GLY A 233 22.42 -4.05 5.77
C GLY A 233 22.18 -5.48 6.26
N GLY A 234 20.92 -5.88 6.46
CA GLY A 234 20.56 -7.25 6.83
C GLY A 234 20.94 -8.29 5.76
N ILE A 235 20.89 -7.93 4.48
CA ILE A 235 21.36 -8.81 3.39
C ILE A 235 22.88 -9.06 3.51
N GLU A 236 23.68 -8.05 3.82
CA GLU A 236 25.12 -8.25 4.01
C GLU A 236 25.42 -9.14 5.23
N GLU A 237 24.66 -9.01 6.31
CA GLU A 237 24.76 -9.90 7.48
C GLU A 237 24.42 -11.35 7.12
N ILE A 238 23.34 -11.57 6.36
CA ILE A 238 22.92 -12.90 5.91
C ILE A 238 23.98 -13.54 4.99
N LYS A 239 24.60 -12.79 4.09
CA LYS A 239 25.69 -13.29 3.24
C LYS A 239 26.87 -13.83 4.05
N HIS A 240 27.15 -13.23 5.21
CA HIS A 240 28.20 -13.73 6.11
C HIS A 240 27.77 -15.01 6.84
N SER A 241 26.51 -15.08 7.29
CA SER A 241 26.00 -16.26 8.01
C SER A 241 25.70 -17.45 7.08
N PHE A 242 25.36 -17.18 5.81
CA PHE A 242 24.99 -18.21 4.82
C PHE A 242 25.78 -18.04 3.51
N PRO A 243 27.12 -18.27 3.52
CA PRO A 243 27.98 -18.00 2.37
C PRO A 243 27.68 -18.84 1.13
N ASP A 244 27.04 -19.99 1.29
CA ASP A 244 26.67 -20.89 0.20
C ASP A 244 25.33 -20.51 -0.46
N ILE A 245 24.62 -19.52 0.06
CA ILE A 245 23.35 -19.07 -0.48
C ILE A 245 23.55 -17.80 -1.32
N THR A 246 23.15 -17.88 -2.59
CA THR A 246 23.14 -16.70 -3.45
C THR A 246 21.97 -15.80 -3.11
N LEU A 247 22.22 -14.54 -2.77
CA LEU A 247 21.22 -13.55 -2.41
C LEU A 247 21.12 -12.44 -3.46
N SER A 248 19.89 -12.08 -3.82
CA SER A 248 19.57 -10.92 -4.65
C SER A 248 18.41 -10.13 -4.06
N VAL A 249 18.27 -8.86 -4.45
CA VAL A 249 17.20 -7.97 -4.00
C VAL A 249 16.37 -7.57 -5.20
N ALA A 250 15.05 -7.77 -5.10
CA ALA A 250 14.10 -7.31 -6.10
C ALA A 250 13.77 -5.82 -5.90
N ASP A 251 13.15 -5.21 -6.92
CA ASP A 251 12.63 -3.86 -6.80
C ASP A 251 11.54 -3.75 -5.72
N THR A 252 11.35 -2.55 -5.19
CA THR A 252 10.22 -2.21 -4.32
C THR A 252 8.89 -2.30 -5.09
N LEU A 253 7.75 -2.23 -4.39
CA LEU A 253 6.43 -2.36 -5.02
C LEU A 253 6.16 -1.28 -6.07
N GLY A 254 6.60 -0.04 -5.82
CA GLY A 254 6.30 1.11 -6.68
C GLY A 254 4.80 1.40 -6.76
N ILE A 255 4.43 2.22 -7.76
CA ILE A 255 3.03 2.46 -8.12
C ILE A 255 2.68 1.59 -9.33
N ASP A 256 2.05 0.47 -9.07
CA ASP A 256 1.55 -0.49 -10.05
C ASP A 256 0.07 -0.19 -10.38
N ASP A 257 -0.39 -0.45 -11.59
CA ASP A 257 -1.78 -0.19 -11.98
C ASP A 257 -2.78 -0.95 -11.11
N ARG A 258 -2.44 -2.15 -10.67
CA ARG A 258 -3.27 -2.94 -9.73
C ARG A 258 -3.39 -2.28 -8.37
N LEU A 259 -2.35 -1.59 -7.90
CA LEU A 259 -2.38 -0.81 -6.67
C LEU A 259 -3.30 0.41 -6.82
N VAL A 260 -3.26 1.09 -7.97
CA VAL A 260 -4.16 2.20 -8.28
C VAL A 260 -5.61 1.73 -8.29
N SER A 261 -5.92 0.67 -9.03
CA SER A 261 -7.26 0.09 -9.13
C SER A 261 -7.77 -0.44 -7.78
N LEU A 262 -6.91 -1.05 -6.96
CA LEU A 262 -7.26 -1.47 -5.60
C LEU A 262 -7.62 -0.26 -4.73
N THR A 263 -6.82 0.79 -4.77
CA THR A 263 -7.06 2.02 -4.02
C THR A 263 -8.38 2.68 -4.43
N ALA A 264 -8.63 2.80 -5.74
CA ALA A 264 -9.88 3.34 -6.26
C ALA A 264 -11.09 2.53 -5.80
N ARG A 265 -11.03 1.22 -5.87
CA ARG A 265 -12.09 0.31 -5.39
C ARG A 265 -12.37 0.53 -3.90
N ARG A 266 -11.34 0.59 -3.04
CA ARG A 266 -11.50 0.85 -1.60
C ARG A 266 -12.23 2.18 -1.31
N ILE A 267 -11.96 3.20 -2.11
CA ILE A 267 -12.63 4.50 -2.02
C ILE A 267 -14.08 4.40 -2.48
N GLN A 268 -14.34 3.76 -3.61
CA GLN A 268 -15.68 3.58 -4.18
C GLN A 268 -16.58 2.72 -3.28
N ASP A 269 -16.03 1.74 -2.56
CA ASP A 269 -16.76 0.93 -1.59
C ASP A 269 -17.36 1.80 -0.47
N VAL A 270 -16.63 2.84 -0.02
CA VAL A 270 -17.13 3.81 0.97
C VAL A 270 -18.30 4.63 0.39
N TRP A 271 -18.19 5.06 -0.86
CA TRP A 271 -19.22 5.86 -1.51
C TRP A 271 -20.53 5.07 -1.69
N SER A 272 -20.44 3.85 -2.20
CA SER A 272 -21.59 2.97 -2.44
C SER A 272 -22.33 2.61 -1.15
N THR A 273 -21.63 2.33 -0.08
CA THR A 273 -22.23 2.01 1.23
C THR A 273 -23.01 3.21 1.79
N SER A 274 -22.54 4.42 1.52
CA SER A 274 -23.15 5.66 1.98
C SER A 274 -24.46 5.97 1.24
N GLU A 275 -24.53 5.70 -0.06
CA GLU A 275 -25.73 5.93 -0.87
C GLU A 275 -26.84 4.94 -0.50
N SER A 276 -26.51 3.70 -0.23
CA SER A 276 -27.46 2.68 0.22
C SER A 276 -28.10 3.01 1.57
N SER A 277 -27.36 3.67 2.47
CA SER A 277 -27.87 4.08 3.78
C SER A 277 -28.84 5.28 3.70
N LEU A 278 -28.68 6.15 2.71
CA LEU A 278 -29.56 7.31 2.49
C LEU A 278 -30.89 6.91 1.80
N SER A 279 -30.87 5.87 0.95
CA SER A 279 -32.07 5.37 0.29
C SER A 279 -32.97 4.51 1.16
N ALA A 280 -32.50 4.13 2.34
CA ALA A 280 -33.24 3.28 3.30
C ALA A 280 -33.99 4.06 4.39
N LEU A 281 -33.97 5.42 4.37
CA LEU A 281 -34.77 6.22 5.28
C LEU A 281 -36.20 6.28 4.74
N PRO A 282 -37.24 5.86 5.50
CA PRO A 282 -38.62 6.03 5.12
C PRO A 282 -38.99 7.53 5.07
N GLU A 283 -39.79 7.90 4.06
CA GLU A 283 -40.39 9.24 3.93
C GLU A 283 -41.29 9.61 5.11
#